data_f0937d710cd081fe0cb634e2b2afce28
#
_entry.id   f0937d710cd081fe0cb634e2b2afce28
#
_cell.length_a   1.000
_cell.length_b   1.000
_cell.length_c   1.000
_cell.angle_alpha   90.00
_cell.angle_beta   90.00
_cell.angle_gamma   90.00
#
_symmetry.space_group_name_H-M   'P 1'
#
loop_
_entity.id
_entity.type
_entity.pdbx_description
1 polymer ?
#
loop_
_entity_poly.entity_id
_entity_poly.type
_entity_poly.pdbx_seq_one_letter_code
_entity_poly.pdbx_strand_id
1 'polypeptide(L)'
;MESTIGQELMKMKRENGTYIVPLQKLSANSAQYQNNPELTQKVSVLLQKYPTFEEFAKANSPARQPYLCQEAEECILGNSPWLGLLDATYGRFASAMWLVPQIADVSVCCGLKEDASKDQIRLVASAIASRYKLLKTDEVMLFFFNFKAGLYERFYGYFDPQTIVRSVKSFYRERELILAAHERELQQRINEANAPIRHSIQS
;
A
#
# COMPACT_ATOMS: atom_id res chain seq x y z
N MET A 1 9.81 -11.35 -21.83
CA MET A 1 10.29 -11.37 -20.43
C MET A 1 9.20 -11.18 -19.37
N GLU A 2 7.94 -11.52 -19.70
CA GLU A 2 6.82 -11.50 -18.73
C GLU A 2 6.79 -12.70 -17.77
N SER A 3 7.74 -13.61 -17.93
CA SER A 3 7.67 -14.96 -17.31
C SER A 3 8.12 -14.99 -15.84
N THR A 4 8.97 -14.09 -15.38
CA THR A 4 9.67 -14.29 -14.10
C THR A 4 8.82 -13.93 -12.88
N ILE A 5 8.09 -12.81 -12.92
CA ILE A 5 7.27 -12.37 -11.77
C ILE A 5 6.05 -13.26 -11.59
N GLY A 6 5.37 -13.63 -12.69
CA GLY A 6 4.25 -14.55 -12.64
C GLY A 6 4.65 -15.96 -12.17
N GLN A 7 5.83 -16.43 -12.56
CA GLN A 7 6.38 -17.70 -12.12
C GLN A 7 6.80 -17.69 -10.65
N GLU A 8 7.36 -16.57 -10.15
CA GLU A 8 7.72 -16.39 -8.75
C GLU A 8 6.46 -16.34 -7.85
N LEU A 9 5.42 -15.64 -8.26
CA LEU A 9 4.13 -15.64 -7.56
C LEU A 9 3.51 -17.04 -7.53
N MET A 10 3.58 -17.78 -8.64
CA MET A 10 3.12 -19.18 -8.70
C MET A 10 3.97 -20.13 -7.85
N LYS A 11 5.27 -19.89 -7.76
CA LYS A 11 6.18 -20.69 -6.93
C LYS A 11 5.94 -20.43 -5.45
N MET A 12 5.75 -19.19 -5.03
CA MET A 12 5.32 -18.82 -3.68
C MET A 12 3.98 -19.45 -3.31
N LYS A 13 3.06 -19.54 -4.27
CA LYS A 13 1.77 -20.23 -4.12
C LYS A 13 1.93 -21.73 -3.82
N ARG A 14 2.91 -22.38 -4.44
CA ARG A 14 3.20 -23.82 -4.21
C ARG A 14 3.91 -24.09 -2.88
N GLU A 15 4.83 -23.21 -2.48
CA GLU A 15 5.65 -23.37 -1.26
C GLU A 15 4.89 -23.04 0.03
N ASN A 16 3.90 -22.13 -0.03
CA ASN A 16 3.19 -21.62 1.16
C ASN A 16 1.72 -22.02 1.28
N GLY A 17 1.25 -22.94 0.44
CA GLY A 17 -0.16 -23.34 0.44
C GLY A 17 -1.10 -22.30 -0.19
N THR A 18 -2.30 -22.70 -0.48
CA THR A 18 -3.31 -21.98 -1.27
C THR A 18 -3.70 -20.66 -0.61
N TYR A 19 -3.27 -19.53 -1.15
CA TYR A 19 -3.67 -18.17 -0.71
C TYR A 19 -5.01 -17.69 -1.31
N ILE A 20 -5.70 -18.55 -2.03
CA ILE A 20 -7.07 -18.30 -2.44
C ILE A 20 -7.94 -18.75 -1.27
N VAL A 21 -8.42 -17.80 -0.48
CA VAL A 21 -9.52 -18.09 0.45
C VAL A 21 -10.80 -18.03 -0.39
N PRO A 22 -11.46 -19.17 -0.69
CA PRO A 22 -12.78 -19.12 -1.28
C PRO A 22 -13.70 -18.32 -0.36
N LEU A 23 -14.67 -17.57 -0.92
CA LEU A 23 -15.69 -16.83 -0.15
C LEU A 23 -16.31 -17.66 0.98
N GLN A 24 -16.41 -18.99 0.81
CA GLN A 24 -16.88 -19.92 1.83
C GLN A 24 -15.93 -20.12 3.03
N LYS A 25 -14.62 -19.83 2.91
CA LYS A 25 -13.65 -19.87 4.02
C LYS A 25 -13.47 -18.52 4.72
N LEU A 26 -14.00 -17.43 4.18
CA LEU A 26 -14.16 -16.17 4.91
C LEU A 26 -15.04 -16.34 6.15
N SER A 27 -15.94 -17.33 6.15
CA SER A 27 -16.75 -17.67 7.33
C SER A 27 -15.94 -18.18 8.54
N ALA A 28 -14.79 -18.81 8.34
CA ALA A 28 -13.96 -19.32 9.44
C ALA A 28 -13.01 -18.26 10.03
N ASN A 29 -12.53 -17.31 9.21
CA ASN A 29 -11.77 -16.14 9.68
C ASN A 29 -12.67 -14.97 10.09
N SER A 30 -13.97 -15.03 9.79
CA SER A 30 -14.96 -14.00 10.08
C SER A 30 -15.15 -13.74 11.57
N ALA A 31 -14.81 -14.67 12.45
CA ALA A 31 -14.90 -14.47 13.90
C ALA A 31 -14.06 -13.28 14.40
N GLN A 32 -12.94 -12.97 13.73
CA GLN A 32 -12.10 -11.82 14.07
C GLN A 32 -12.61 -10.49 13.49
N TYR A 33 -13.46 -10.54 12.46
CA TYR A 33 -13.98 -9.37 11.73
C TYR A 33 -15.46 -9.10 12.02
N GLN A 34 -16.20 -10.07 12.57
CA GLN A 34 -17.63 -9.95 12.89
C GLN A 34 -17.98 -8.79 13.82
N ASN A 35 -16.99 -8.25 14.56
CA ASN A 35 -17.17 -7.13 15.45
C ASN A 35 -16.88 -5.75 14.83
N ASN A 36 -16.51 -5.69 13.52
CA ASN A 36 -16.27 -4.42 12.84
C ASN A 36 -16.99 -4.35 11.49
N PRO A 37 -18.23 -3.81 11.47
CA PRO A 37 -19.04 -3.75 10.25
C PRO A 37 -18.40 -2.91 9.14
N GLU A 38 -17.66 -1.86 9.48
CA GLU A 38 -16.94 -1.03 8.50
C GLU A 38 -15.85 -1.83 7.78
N LEU A 39 -15.06 -2.62 8.50
CA LEU A 39 -14.04 -3.47 7.90
C LEU A 39 -14.67 -4.53 7.00
N THR A 40 -15.78 -5.15 7.44
CA THR A 40 -16.53 -6.15 6.66
C THR A 40 -17.03 -5.55 5.34
N GLN A 41 -17.54 -4.33 5.37
CA GLN A 41 -17.99 -3.62 4.18
C GLN A 41 -16.82 -3.35 3.22
N LYS A 42 -15.67 -2.87 3.73
CA LYS A 42 -14.48 -2.60 2.91
C LYS A 42 -13.91 -3.88 2.27
N VAL A 43 -13.90 -5.00 3.00
CA VAL A 43 -13.53 -6.33 2.46
C VAL A 43 -14.47 -6.73 1.33
N SER A 44 -15.78 -6.57 1.51
CA SER A 44 -16.78 -6.92 0.49
C SER A 44 -16.61 -6.07 -0.78
N VAL A 45 -16.41 -4.77 -0.64
CA VAL A 45 -16.15 -3.86 -1.76
C VAL A 45 -14.87 -4.24 -2.53
N LEU A 46 -13.81 -4.59 -1.80
CA LEU A 46 -12.55 -5.00 -2.42
C LEU A 46 -12.69 -6.32 -3.18
N LEU A 47 -13.39 -7.32 -2.61
CA LEU A 47 -13.68 -8.60 -3.28
C LEU A 47 -14.62 -8.44 -4.48
N GLN A 48 -15.56 -7.50 -4.43
CA GLN A 48 -16.42 -7.21 -5.57
C GLN A 48 -15.63 -6.62 -6.74
N LYS A 49 -14.63 -5.77 -6.45
CA LYS A 49 -13.76 -5.17 -7.48
C LYS A 49 -12.69 -6.13 -7.99
N TYR A 50 -12.12 -6.92 -7.10
CA TYR A 50 -11.04 -7.87 -7.37
C TYR A 50 -11.33 -9.18 -6.63
N PRO A 51 -12.03 -10.12 -7.27
CA PRO A 51 -12.43 -11.39 -6.66
C PRO A 51 -11.27 -12.26 -6.17
N THR A 52 -10.10 -12.12 -6.80
CA THR A 52 -8.89 -12.86 -6.44
C THR A 52 -7.71 -11.95 -6.14
N PHE A 53 -6.75 -12.46 -5.35
CA PHE A 53 -5.50 -11.75 -5.10
C PHE A 53 -4.69 -11.51 -6.39
N GLU A 54 -4.72 -12.45 -7.32
CA GLU A 54 -4.03 -12.35 -8.60
C GLU A 54 -4.57 -11.19 -9.45
N GLU A 55 -5.90 -11.02 -9.50
CA GLU A 55 -6.52 -9.89 -10.21
C GLU A 55 -6.15 -8.56 -9.56
N PHE A 56 -6.18 -8.50 -8.22
CA PHE A 56 -5.73 -7.34 -7.47
C PHE A 56 -4.26 -7.02 -7.76
N ALA A 57 -3.37 -8.00 -7.65
CA ALA A 57 -1.93 -7.82 -7.84
C ALA A 57 -1.58 -7.41 -9.28
N LYS A 58 -2.30 -7.95 -10.28
CA LYS A 58 -2.16 -7.56 -11.69
C LYS A 58 -2.59 -6.11 -11.93
N ALA A 59 -3.75 -5.72 -11.41
CA ALA A 59 -4.28 -4.37 -11.54
C ALA A 59 -3.43 -3.33 -10.80
N ASN A 60 -2.76 -3.72 -9.71
CA ASN A 60 -1.90 -2.88 -8.88
C ASN A 60 -0.42 -3.30 -8.98
N SER A 61 0.03 -3.59 -10.20
CA SER A 61 1.42 -3.96 -10.49
C SER A 61 2.35 -2.73 -10.47
N PRO A 62 3.69 -2.91 -10.40
CA PRO A 62 4.66 -1.82 -10.44
C PRO A 62 4.52 -0.90 -11.67
N ALA A 63 3.96 -1.41 -12.77
CA ALA A 63 3.71 -0.62 -13.98
C ALA A 63 2.77 0.58 -13.78
N ARG A 64 1.97 0.61 -12.69
CA ARG A 64 1.13 1.77 -12.33
C ARG A 64 1.90 2.90 -11.64
N GLN A 65 3.06 2.63 -11.08
CA GLN A 65 3.81 3.61 -10.28
C GLN A 65 4.04 4.95 -10.99
N PRO A 66 4.44 5.01 -12.29
CA PRO A 66 4.67 6.28 -12.99
C PRO A 66 3.42 7.15 -13.15
N TYR A 67 2.24 6.55 -13.18
CA TYR A 67 0.98 7.30 -13.32
C TYR A 67 0.57 7.97 -12.02
N LEU A 68 0.91 7.37 -10.88
CA LEU A 68 0.53 7.87 -9.56
C LEU A 68 1.35 9.08 -9.10
N CYS A 69 2.52 9.32 -9.68
CA CYS A 69 3.32 10.49 -9.33
C CYS A 69 2.67 11.82 -9.73
N GLN A 70 1.75 11.80 -10.68
CA GLN A 70 0.99 12.98 -11.12
C GLN A 70 -0.17 13.31 -10.17
N GLU A 71 -0.57 12.36 -9.34
CA GLU A 71 -1.73 12.41 -8.44
C GLU A 71 -1.30 12.14 -6.98
N ALA A 72 -0.15 12.70 -6.58
CA ALA A 72 0.47 12.41 -5.28
C ALA A 72 -0.46 12.70 -4.08
N GLU A 73 -1.21 13.80 -4.15
CA GLU A 73 -2.18 14.15 -3.11
C GLU A 73 -3.35 13.16 -3.08
N GLU A 74 -3.86 12.76 -4.24
CA GLU A 74 -4.94 11.75 -4.34
C GLU A 74 -4.49 10.37 -3.83
N CYS A 75 -3.21 10.02 -4.01
CA CYS A 75 -2.66 8.79 -3.43
C CYS A 75 -2.78 8.80 -1.90
N ILE A 76 -2.53 9.96 -1.27
CA ILE A 76 -2.53 10.11 0.18
C ILE A 76 -3.96 10.31 0.72
N LEU A 77 -4.77 11.14 0.07
CA LEU A 77 -6.12 11.46 0.53
C LEU A 77 -7.19 10.48 0.02
N GLY A 78 -6.93 9.77 -1.07
CA GLY A 78 -7.85 8.84 -1.71
C GLY A 78 -8.16 7.58 -0.90
N ASN A 79 -8.96 6.69 -1.47
CA ASN A 79 -9.54 5.52 -0.81
C ASN A 79 -8.99 4.19 -1.32
N SER A 80 -7.72 4.14 -1.79
CA SER A 80 -7.12 2.87 -2.16
C SER A 80 -6.97 1.95 -0.94
N PRO A 81 -7.00 0.62 -1.12
CA PRO A 81 -6.94 -0.33 0.00
C PRO A 81 -5.61 -0.22 0.74
N TRP A 82 -5.65 -0.28 2.07
CA TRP A 82 -4.44 -0.30 2.89
C TRP A 82 -3.89 -1.72 3.03
N LEU A 83 -2.61 -1.85 3.39
CA LEU A 83 -1.92 -3.14 3.47
C LEU A 83 -2.63 -4.14 4.41
N GLY A 84 -3.10 -3.68 5.56
CA GLY A 84 -3.86 -4.53 6.48
C GLY A 84 -5.21 -5.01 5.93
N LEU A 85 -5.83 -4.25 5.01
CA LEU A 85 -7.05 -4.69 4.33
C LEU A 85 -6.77 -5.81 3.33
N LEU A 86 -5.61 -5.82 2.66
CA LEU A 86 -5.20 -6.93 1.80
C LEU A 86 -5.08 -8.23 2.60
N ASP A 87 -4.46 -8.16 3.78
CA ASP A 87 -4.33 -9.33 4.65
C ASP A 87 -5.69 -9.82 5.16
N ALA A 88 -6.60 -8.90 5.46
CA ALA A 88 -7.96 -9.23 5.87
C ALA A 88 -8.78 -9.86 4.73
N THR A 89 -8.58 -9.40 3.49
CA THR A 89 -9.36 -9.81 2.32
C THR A 89 -8.86 -11.10 1.70
N TYR A 90 -7.54 -11.19 1.45
CA TYR A 90 -6.96 -12.29 0.67
C TYR A 90 -6.17 -13.28 1.53
N GLY A 91 -6.08 -13.05 2.83
CA GLY A 91 -5.41 -13.92 3.78
C GLY A 91 -4.07 -13.40 4.28
N ARG A 92 -3.61 -14.01 5.34
CA ARG A 92 -2.37 -13.63 6.03
C ARG A 92 -1.20 -13.55 5.05
N PHE A 93 -0.45 -12.47 5.11
CA PHE A 93 0.71 -12.15 4.25
C PHE A 93 0.39 -11.70 2.83
N ALA A 94 -0.87 -11.49 2.43
CA ALA A 94 -1.22 -10.98 1.11
C ALA A 94 -0.54 -9.63 0.84
N SER A 95 -0.48 -8.75 1.82
CA SER A 95 0.22 -7.46 1.74
C SER A 95 1.72 -7.64 1.47
N ALA A 96 2.39 -8.55 2.19
CA ALA A 96 3.80 -8.84 1.98
C ALA A 96 4.05 -9.46 0.59
N MET A 97 3.18 -10.35 0.13
CA MET A 97 3.27 -10.93 -1.21
C MET A 97 3.10 -9.89 -2.31
N TRP A 98 2.16 -8.96 -2.15
CA TRP A 98 1.97 -7.86 -3.10
C TRP A 98 3.17 -6.90 -3.13
N LEU A 99 3.86 -6.69 -2.01
CA LEU A 99 5.05 -5.85 -1.92
C LEU A 99 6.27 -6.44 -2.65
N VAL A 100 6.37 -7.77 -2.76
CA VAL A 100 7.53 -8.42 -3.41
C VAL A 100 7.81 -7.91 -4.82
N PRO A 101 6.86 -7.89 -5.78
CA PRO A 101 7.12 -7.34 -7.11
C PRO A 101 7.40 -5.84 -7.09
N GLN A 102 6.82 -5.07 -6.18
CA GLN A 102 7.09 -3.64 -6.04
C GLN A 102 8.55 -3.37 -5.66
N ILE A 103 9.10 -4.17 -4.74
CA ILE A 103 10.50 -4.07 -4.29
C ILE A 103 11.47 -4.63 -5.34
N ALA A 104 11.10 -5.72 -6.01
CA ALA A 104 11.90 -6.29 -7.09
C ALA A 104 12.09 -5.28 -8.25
N ASP A 105 11.04 -4.55 -8.60
CA ASP A 105 11.10 -3.48 -9.61
C ASP A 105 12.09 -2.36 -9.22
N VAL A 106 12.17 -2.01 -7.95
CA VAL A 106 13.17 -1.04 -7.44
C VAL A 106 14.58 -1.57 -7.68
N SER A 107 14.85 -2.85 -7.39
CA SER A 107 16.20 -3.43 -7.56
C SER A 107 16.65 -3.40 -9.02
N VAL A 108 15.73 -3.63 -9.95
CA VAL A 108 15.99 -3.57 -11.40
C VAL A 108 16.22 -2.12 -11.86
N CYS A 109 15.41 -1.18 -11.40
CA CYS A 109 15.45 0.21 -11.87
C CYS A 109 16.63 1.02 -11.29
N CYS A 110 17.18 0.65 -10.13
CA CYS A 110 18.23 1.42 -9.46
C CYS A 110 19.66 1.12 -9.96
N GLY A 111 19.84 0.31 -10.99
CA GLY A 111 21.14 0.07 -11.62
C GLY A 111 22.17 -0.56 -10.68
N LEU A 112 21.76 -1.53 -9.90
CA LEU A 112 22.64 -2.23 -8.96
C LEU A 112 23.65 -3.12 -9.69
N LYS A 113 24.80 -3.35 -9.07
CA LYS A 113 25.84 -4.25 -9.60
C LYS A 113 25.41 -5.72 -9.57
N GLU A 114 24.57 -6.06 -8.59
CA GLU A 114 24.01 -7.40 -8.39
C GLU A 114 22.52 -7.27 -8.08
N ASP A 115 21.73 -8.21 -8.55
CA ASP A 115 20.30 -8.26 -8.25
C ASP A 115 20.07 -8.50 -6.75
N ALA A 116 19.01 -7.91 -6.23
CA ALA A 116 18.60 -8.18 -4.86
C ALA A 116 18.23 -9.66 -4.68
N SER A 117 18.73 -10.28 -3.62
CA SER A 117 18.36 -11.66 -3.32
C SER A 117 16.88 -11.74 -2.90
N LYS A 118 16.29 -12.92 -3.15
CA LYS A 118 14.89 -13.19 -2.76
C LYS A 118 14.65 -12.96 -1.27
N ASP A 119 15.62 -13.30 -0.43
CA ASP A 119 15.50 -13.15 1.01
C ASP A 119 15.59 -11.69 1.45
N GLN A 120 16.40 -10.87 0.78
CA GLN A 120 16.44 -9.42 1.01
C GLN A 120 15.10 -8.77 0.63
N ILE A 121 14.52 -9.13 -0.52
CA ILE A 121 13.21 -8.63 -0.96
C ILE A 121 12.12 -9.04 0.04
N ARG A 122 12.10 -10.31 0.44
CA ARG A 122 11.12 -10.83 1.43
C ARG A 122 11.25 -10.15 2.78
N LEU A 123 12.48 -9.91 3.24
CA LEU A 123 12.74 -9.18 4.48
C LEU A 123 12.12 -7.79 4.46
N VAL A 124 12.37 -7.02 3.39
CA VAL A 124 11.81 -5.66 3.23
C VAL A 124 10.29 -5.71 3.15
N ALA A 125 9.73 -6.62 2.34
CA ALA A 125 8.28 -6.79 2.19
C ALA A 125 7.62 -7.09 3.54
N SER A 126 8.17 -8.02 4.31
CA SER A 126 7.66 -8.38 5.64
C SER A 126 7.80 -7.22 6.64
N ALA A 127 8.91 -6.48 6.60
CA ALA A 127 9.14 -5.33 7.48
C ALA A 127 8.13 -4.20 7.22
N ILE A 128 7.84 -3.91 5.95
CA ILE A 128 6.84 -2.89 5.56
C ILE A 128 5.44 -3.36 5.94
N ALA A 129 5.04 -4.57 5.52
CA ALA A 129 3.71 -5.13 5.77
C ALA A 129 3.38 -5.21 7.27
N SER A 130 4.35 -5.54 8.12
CA SER A 130 4.11 -5.65 9.56
C SER A 130 4.02 -4.32 10.28
N ARG A 131 4.83 -3.32 9.90
CA ARG A 131 4.97 -2.04 10.60
C ARG A 131 4.05 -0.96 10.08
N TYR A 132 3.71 -0.99 8.80
CA TYR A 132 2.98 0.08 8.11
C TYR A 132 1.64 -0.40 7.54
N LYS A 133 0.89 -1.14 8.34
CA LYS A 133 -0.40 -1.74 7.94
C LYS A 133 -1.43 -0.74 7.41
N LEU A 134 -1.33 0.52 7.82
CA LEU A 134 -2.24 1.59 7.41
C LEU A 134 -1.82 2.29 6.10
N LEU A 135 -0.63 2.02 5.56
CA LEU A 135 -0.26 2.52 4.24
C LEU A 135 -1.18 1.93 3.18
N LYS A 136 -1.69 2.80 2.33
CA LYS A 136 -2.51 2.42 1.17
C LYS A 136 -1.63 1.95 0.02
N THR A 137 -2.19 1.16 -0.87
CA THR A 137 -1.44 0.62 -2.01
C THR A 137 -0.95 1.70 -2.95
N ASP A 138 -1.74 2.76 -3.19
CA ASP A 138 -1.32 3.88 -4.02
C ASP A 138 -0.21 4.70 -3.35
N GLU A 139 -0.26 4.89 -2.02
CA GLU A 139 0.82 5.51 -1.25
C GLU A 139 2.13 4.72 -1.36
N VAL A 140 2.05 3.39 -1.25
CA VAL A 140 3.23 2.51 -1.38
C VAL A 140 3.83 2.58 -2.79
N MET A 141 2.99 2.57 -3.83
CA MET A 141 3.45 2.69 -5.21
C MET A 141 4.05 4.08 -5.48
N LEU A 142 3.46 5.15 -4.96
CA LEU A 142 4.02 6.51 -5.00
C LEU A 142 5.38 6.56 -4.30
N PHE A 143 5.49 5.97 -3.11
CA PHE A 143 6.76 5.87 -2.40
C PHE A 143 7.84 5.20 -3.26
N PHE A 144 7.56 4.04 -3.86
CA PHE A 144 8.54 3.34 -4.69
C PHE A 144 8.90 4.09 -5.96
N PHE A 145 7.95 4.80 -6.57
CA PHE A 145 8.26 5.70 -7.67
C PHE A 145 9.23 6.80 -7.24
N ASN A 146 8.93 7.49 -6.15
CA ASN A 146 9.76 8.57 -5.60
C ASN A 146 11.15 8.07 -5.17
N PHE A 147 11.22 6.86 -4.60
CA PHE A 147 12.49 6.23 -4.26
C PHE A 147 13.37 5.99 -5.51
N LYS A 148 12.80 5.44 -6.58
CA LYS A 148 13.50 5.25 -7.86
C LYS A 148 13.91 6.57 -8.50
N ALA A 149 13.12 7.61 -8.34
CA ALA A 149 13.41 8.96 -8.81
C ALA A 149 14.48 9.70 -7.96
N GLY A 150 14.94 9.10 -6.84
CA GLY A 150 16.01 9.66 -6.02
C GLY A 150 15.56 10.70 -5.00
N LEU A 151 14.27 10.76 -4.65
CA LEU A 151 13.75 11.67 -3.63
C LEU A 151 14.08 11.21 -2.20
N TYR A 152 14.53 9.98 -2.03
CA TYR A 152 14.93 9.39 -0.75
C TYR A 152 16.39 8.94 -0.78
N GLU A 153 16.80 8.18 0.24
CA GLU A 153 18.13 7.58 0.27
C GLU A 153 18.37 6.69 -0.96
N ARG A 154 19.62 6.60 -1.42
CA ARG A 154 20.00 5.78 -2.59
C ARG A 154 20.84 4.59 -2.18
N PHE A 155 20.85 3.57 -3.02
CA PHE A 155 21.82 2.47 -2.92
C PHE A 155 23.23 2.90 -3.37
N TYR A 156 24.22 2.32 -2.76
CA TYR A 156 25.64 2.50 -3.13
C TYR A 156 26.19 1.24 -3.82
N GLY A 157 25.54 0.86 -4.94
CA GLY A 157 25.98 -0.25 -5.79
C GLY A 157 25.37 -1.61 -5.44
N TYR A 158 24.86 -1.82 -4.23
CA TYR A 158 24.20 -3.05 -3.78
C TYR A 158 22.85 -2.75 -3.16
N PHE A 159 21.96 -3.72 -3.24
CA PHE A 159 20.66 -3.62 -2.58
C PHE A 159 20.81 -3.65 -1.07
N ASP A 160 20.43 -2.58 -0.42
CA ASP A 160 20.39 -2.47 1.05
C ASP A 160 18.97 -2.41 1.58
N PRO A 161 18.49 -3.49 2.23
CA PRO A 161 17.16 -3.51 2.85
C PRO A 161 16.91 -2.35 3.83
N GLN A 162 17.95 -1.93 4.58
CA GLN A 162 17.81 -0.88 5.58
C GLN A 162 17.55 0.49 4.92
N THR A 163 18.15 0.76 3.76
CA THR A 163 17.94 1.98 3.00
C THR A 163 16.47 2.13 2.61
N ILE A 164 15.80 1.06 2.11
CA ILE A 164 14.37 1.11 1.81
C ILE A 164 13.56 1.34 3.06
N VAL A 165 13.82 0.60 4.15
CA VAL A 165 13.03 0.69 5.40
C VAL A 165 13.17 2.09 6.03
N ARG A 166 14.36 2.70 6.01
CA ARG A 166 14.57 4.09 6.48
C ARG A 166 13.79 5.09 5.62
N SER A 167 13.83 4.91 4.30
CA SER A 167 13.12 5.77 3.35
C SER A 167 11.59 5.66 3.50
N VAL A 168 11.03 4.46 3.70
CA VAL A 168 9.61 4.28 4.04
C VAL A 168 9.24 5.01 5.32
N LYS A 169 10.11 5.00 6.34
CA LYS A 169 9.87 5.75 7.58
C LYS A 169 9.81 7.25 7.36
N SER A 170 10.65 7.80 6.45
CA SER A 170 10.61 9.21 6.09
C SER A 170 9.33 9.55 5.34
N PHE A 171 8.98 8.77 4.31
CA PHE A 171 7.71 8.91 3.60
C PHE A 171 6.49 8.84 4.55
N TYR A 172 6.48 7.91 5.48
CA TYR A 172 5.37 7.77 6.44
C TYR A 172 5.20 9.04 7.30
N ARG A 173 6.30 9.70 7.69
CA ARG A 173 6.24 10.97 8.43
C ARG A 173 5.71 12.12 7.57
N GLU A 174 6.16 12.22 6.33
CA GLU A 174 5.65 13.21 5.36
C GLU A 174 4.14 13.03 5.14
N ARG A 175 3.69 11.79 4.94
CA ARG A 175 2.28 11.42 4.85
C ARG A 175 1.47 11.90 6.07
N GLU A 176 1.94 11.65 7.29
CA GLU A 176 1.25 12.07 8.51
C GLU A 176 1.10 13.59 8.58
N LEU A 177 2.09 14.34 8.13
CA LEU A 177 2.01 15.80 8.05
C LEU A 177 0.96 16.27 7.05
N ILE A 178 0.87 15.65 5.88
CA ILE A 178 -0.14 15.97 4.85
C ILE A 178 -1.54 15.66 5.38
N LEU A 179 -1.75 14.50 5.98
CA LEU A 179 -3.04 14.14 6.56
C LEU A 179 -3.47 15.10 7.68
N ALA A 180 -2.54 15.46 8.56
CA ALA A 180 -2.82 16.41 9.64
C ALA A 180 -3.08 17.83 9.13
N ALA A 181 -2.48 18.25 8.02
CA ALA A 181 -2.77 19.55 7.39
C ALA A 181 -4.17 19.54 6.78
N HIS A 182 -4.51 18.49 6.02
CA HIS A 182 -5.83 18.33 5.40
C HIS A 182 -6.97 18.29 6.45
N GLU A 183 -6.76 17.56 7.54
CA GLU A 183 -7.74 17.50 8.63
C GLU A 183 -7.97 18.87 9.27
N ARG A 184 -6.91 19.66 9.48
CA ARG A 184 -7.01 21.03 9.99
C ARG A 184 -7.80 21.94 9.05
N GLU A 185 -7.52 21.88 7.76
CA GLU A 185 -8.27 22.66 6.76
C GLU A 185 -9.74 22.27 6.72
N LEU A 186 -10.04 20.97 6.77
CA LEU A 186 -11.42 20.50 6.82
C LEU A 186 -12.14 21.00 8.07
N GLN A 187 -11.49 20.94 9.24
CA GLN A 187 -12.05 21.44 10.48
C GLN A 187 -12.30 22.95 10.45
N GLN A 188 -11.40 23.73 9.85
CA GLN A 188 -11.59 25.17 9.65
C GLN A 188 -12.83 25.45 8.79
N ARG A 189 -12.97 24.78 7.65
CA ARG A 189 -14.14 24.92 6.76
C ARG A 189 -15.45 24.59 7.47
N ILE A 190 -15.46 23.53 8.29
CA ILE A 190 -16.62 23.15 9.09
C ILE A 190 -16.95 24.24 10.12
N ASN A 191 -15.96 24.80 10.80
CA ASN A 191 -16.13 25.85 11.78
C ASN A 191 -16.63 27.16 11.13
N GLU A 192 -16.12 27.52 9.96
CA GLU A 192 -16.58 28.68 9.18
C GLU A 192 -18.03 28.50 8.71
N ALA A 193 -18.38 27.30 8.21
CA ALA A 193 -19.76 27.00 7.80
C ALA A 193 -20.75 27.01 8.95
N ASN A 194 -20.32 26.64 10.15
CA ASN A 194 -21.13 26.63 11.36
C ASN A 194 -21.09 27.98 12.15
N ALA A 195 -20.27 28.95 11.72
CA ALA A 195 -20.22 30.25 12.35
C ALA A 195 -21.60 30.93 12.22
N PRO A 196 -22.21 31.43 13.31
CA PRO A 196 -23.49 32.12 13.23
C PRO A 196 -23.32 33.33 12.32
N ILE A 197 -24.23 33.45 11.33
CA ILE A 197 -24.30 34.64 10.48
C ILE A 197 -24.52 35.81 11.43
N ARG A 198 -23.45 36.57 11.73
CA ARG A 198 -23.57 37.84 12.43
C ARG A 198 -24.26 38.80 11.48
N HIS A 199 -25.61 38.79 11.52
CA HIS A 199 -26.36 39.85 10.90
C HIS A 199 -25.89 41.15 11.50
N SER A 200 -25.30 41.99 10.69
CA SER A 200 -25.06 43.40 10.93
C SER A 200 -26.43 44.04 11.11
N ILE A 201 -26.95 44.05 12.35
CA ILE A 201 -27.99 44.97 12.76
C ILE A 201 -27.27 46.12 13.39
N GLN A 202 -26.84 47.05 12.56
CA GLN A 202 -26.59 48.42 12.91
C GLN A 202 -27.30 49.28 11.88
N SER A 203 -28.47 49.72 12.25
CA SER A 203 -29.07 50.97 11.78
C SER A 203 -30.07 51.41 12.82
#